data_99fe5fa4e032ee5d798fee2f1b08da89
#
_entry.id   99fe5fa4e032ee5d798fee2f1b08da89
#
_cell.length_a   1.000
_cell.length_b   1.000
_cell.length_c   1.000
_cell.angle_alpha   90.00
_cell.angle_beta   90.00
_cell.angle_gamma   90.00
#
_symmetry.space_group_name_H-M   'P 1'
#
loop_
_entity.id
_entity.type
_entity.pdbx_description
1 polymer ?
#
loop_
_entity_poly.entity_id
_entity_poly.type
_entity_poly.pdbx_seq_one_letter_code
_entity_poly.pdbx_strand_id
1 'polypeptide(L)'
;MHKIILIGYLLLSGLGVSAQTIPGNTGYAIPAETQEELFTSNGLQHWTDSKQIIQYFFYLRNTGSLELSIKLKTASKGNQIKVSVGGKEFLVAVPHNDKFVLKKIGSVPIHDTGFYCVTLGAFKTTGKTIADIESIQLSGSSIKGIQFNSKPRRNAASVHLRYALPDSFKAIQFYNEITVPPGGDPLYTYYMACGFKRGYFGMQVNSETERRIIFSVWDAGAEAVDRDKVSRENKVQLQAKGDQVVAEGFGNEGTGGHSHWVYNWKPGPTYKFLVTALPDSASKSTIYTGYFFIPEVQQWKLIASFKAPKDGSYLNHLYSFSENFMGENGQLFRKAYFGNQWIQNSDGKWKELLNSRFTLDATGQDGDRIDYGAGVEDGKFYLWHGGFKEANVKYGDSFTRRANNQSPVINLYKNTDSSIQAAEDRKLIYDAVSSGKYDTTAYKNGLYYKILKEGDGRYVQVSDTVVANYKGYLLNGEIFDQSKVPATFALNRLIKGWQVGLPLCKVGGKIRLIIPSALGYSIRARSPKIPPNSVLVFDIEVVAVKK
;
A
#
# COMPACT_ATOMS: atom_id res chain seq x y z
N MET A 1 -90.15 12.59 -7.99
CA MET A 1 -88.87 13.09 -7.43
C MET A 1 -88.13 11.92 -6.73
N HIS A 2 -87.25 11.30 -7.43
CA HIS A 2 -86.44 10.22 -6.85
C HIS A 2 -85.02 10.77 -6.48
N LYS A 3 -84.74 10.76 -5.19
CA LYS A 3 -83.39 11.12 -4.69
C LYS A 3 -82.50 9.92 -4.82
N ILE A 4 -81.46 10.00 -5.67
CA ILE A 4 -80.39 9.06 -5.78
C ILE A 4 -79.32 9.44 -4.73
N ILE A 5 -79.10 8.57 -3.72
CA ILE A 5 -78.02 8.69 -2.75
C ILE A 5 -76.77 7.99 -3.36
N LEU A 6 -75.79 8.79 -3.71
CA LEU A 6 -74.47 8.30 -4.19
C LEU A 6 -73.61 8.01 -2.97
N ILE A 7 -73.41 6.74 -2.64
CA ILE A 7 -72.41 6.28 -1.63
C ILE A 7 -71.08 6.22 -2.30
N GLY A 8 -70.22 7.23 -2.03
CA GLY A 8 -68.83 7.23 -2.46
C GLY A 8 -68.00 6.23 -1.62
N TYR A 9 -67.59 5.13 -2.20
CA TYR A 9 -66.55 4.28 -1.64
C TYR A 9 -65.19 4.95 -1.81
N LEU A 10 -64.64 5.51 -0.74
CA LEU A 10 -63.24 5.91 -0.68
C LEU A 10 -62.38 4.63 -0.62
N LEU A 11 -61.89 4.20 -1.77
CA LEU A 11 -60.82 3.22 -1.84
C LEU A 11 -59.50 3.88 -1.37
N LEU A 12 -59.22 3.75 -0.09
CA LEU A 12 -57.84 3.98 0.41
C LEU A 12 -56.95 2.87 -0.15
N SER A 13 -56.39 3.13 -1.33
CA SER A 13 -55.26 2.36 -1.84
C SER A 13 -54.02 2.66 -0.97
N GLY A 14 -53.91 1.99 0.15
CA GLY A 14 -52.66 1.93 0.90
C GLY A 14 -51.64 1.27 0.00
N LEU A 15 -50.74 2.07 -0.60
CA LEU A 15 -49.50 1.55 -1.21
C LEU A 15 -48.69 0.87 -0.09
N GLY A 16 -49.02 -0.37 0.19
CA GLY A 16 -48.28 -1.20 1.11
C GLY A 16 -46.84 -1.37 0.57
N VAL A 17 -45.84 -0.89 1.32
CA VAL A 17 -44.45 -1.14 1.00
C VAL A 17 -44.25 -2.65 1.06
N SER A 18 -43.87 -3.26 -0.07
CA SER A 18 -43.62 -4.72 -0.13
C SER A 18 -42.49 -5.10 0.83
N ALA A 19 -42.59 -6.27 1.45
CA ALA A 19 -41.54 -6.77 2.34
C ALA A 19 -40.19 -6.87 1.61
N GLN A 20 -39.12 -6.51 2.30
CA GLN A 20 -37.74 -6.61 1.82
C GLN A 20 -37.04 -7.82 2.44
N THR A 21 -36.22 -8.49 1.67
CA THR A 21 -35.58 -9.75 2.07
C THR A 21 -34.07 -9.58 2.06
N ILE A 22 -33.46 -9.68 3.23
CA ILE A 22 -32.01 -9.76 3.43
C ILE A 22 -31.60 -11.23 3.32
N PRO A 23 -30.75 -11.62 2.37
CA PRO A 23 -30.30 -13.00 2.23
C PRO A 23 -29.52 -13.47 3.46
N GLY A 24 -29.73 -14.71 3.89
CA GLY A 24 -29.06 -15.26 5.07
C GLY A 24 -27.54 -15.39 4.96
N ASN A 25 -27.00 -15.36 3.73
CA ASN A 25 -25.58 -15.43 3.46
C ASN A 25 -24.87 -14.06 3.44
N THR A 26 -25.56 -12.97 3.74
CA THR A 26 -24.98 -11.62 3.83
C THR A 26 -24.67 -11.18 5.25
N GLY A 27 -24.85 -12.08 6.22
CA GLY A 27 -24.58 -11.82 7.63
C GLY A 27 -23.08 -11.79 7.98
N TYR A 28 -22.81 -11.41 9.23
CA TYR A 28 -21.50 -11.42 9.85
C TYR A 28 -21.54 -12.26 11.13
N ALA A 29 -20.55 -13.15 11.29
CA ALA A 29 -20.39 -13.91 12.52
C ALA A 29 -19.32 -13.29 13.41
N ILE A 30 -19.51 -13.35 14.74
CA ILE A 30 -18.56 -12.89 15.75
C ILE A 30 -18.41 -13.98 16.80
N PRO A 31 -17.21 -14.54 17.02
CA PRO A 31 -15.95 -14.31 16.26
C PRO A 31 -16.02 -14.75 14.80
N ALA A 32 -15.13 -14.20 13.98
CA ALA A 32 -15.15 -14.33 12.52
C ALA A 32 -14.53 -15.64 11.99
N GLU A 33 -14.08 -16.54 12.84
CA GLU A 33 -13.12 -17.62 12.56
C GLU A 33 -13.56 -18.68 11.54
N THR A 34 -14.83 -18.70 11.11
CA THR A 34 -15.35 -19.77 10.21
C THR A 34 -16.43 -19.26 9.25
N GLN A 35 -16.31 -18.05 8.75
CA GLN A 35 -17.40 -17.41 7.97
C GLN A 35 -17.71 -18.12 6.66
N GLU A 36 -16.72 -18.65 5.94
CA GLU A 36 -16.93 -19.35 4.68
C GLU A 36 -17.76 -20.63 4.82
N GLU A 37 -17.60 -21.35 5.94
CA GLU A 37 -18.38 -22.56 6.21
C GLU A 37 -19.82 -22.24 6.64
N LEU A 38 -20.03 -21.08 7.30
CA LEU A 38 -21.33 -20.66 7.80
C LEU A 38 -22.23 -20.06 6.72
N PHE A 39 -21.66 -19.25 5.82
CA PHE A 39 -22.42 -18.49 4.81
C PHE A 39 -22.32 -19.13 3.43
N THR A 40 -23.26 -20.02 3.14
CA THR A 40 -23.35 -20.76 1.87
C THR A 40 -24.29 -20.05 0.87
N SER A 41 -24.40 -20.57 -0.35
CA SER A 41 -25.39 -20.09 -1.33
C SER A 41 -26.85 -20.22 -0.83
N ASN A 42 -27.11 -21.07 0.18
CA ASN A 42 -28.43 -21.31 0.74
C ASN A 42 -28.72 -20.50 2.04
N GLY A 43 -27.85 -19.55 2.37
CA GLY A 43 -27.98 -18.73 3.57
C GLY A 43 -26.96 -19.06 4.65
N LEU A 44 -27.27 -18.73 5.90
CA LEU A 44 -26.51 -19.17 7.07
C LEU A 44 -26.82 -20.66 7.32
N GLN A 45 -25.78 -21.49 7.33
CA GLN A 45 -25.87 -22.93 7.61
C GLN A 45 -24.77 -23.35 8.58
N HIS A 46 -24.93 -24.55 9.15
CA HIS A 46 -23.91 -25.12 10.07
C HIS A 46 -23.58 -24.26 11.30
N TRP A 47 -24.50 -23.39 11.74
CA TRP A 47 -24.30 -22.63 12.96
C TRP A 47 -24.39 -23.59 14.17
N THR A 48 -23.23 -23.91 14.77
CA THR A 48 -23.07 -24.90 15.84
C THR A 48 -22.45 -24.30 17.11
N ASP A 49 -21.71 -23.19 17.00
CA ASP A 49 -21.11 -22.55 18.17
C ASP A 49 -22.10 -21.61 18.87
N SER A 50 -22.49 -21.97 20.08
CA SER A 50 -23.44 -21.19 20.91
C SER A 50 -22.88 -19.85 21.40
N LYS A 51 -21.57 -19.64 21.36
CA LYS A 51 -20.93 -18.37 21.70
C LYS A 51 -20.94 -17.38 20.53
N GLN A 52 -21.14 -17.88 19.31
CA GLN A 52 -21.12 -17.08 18.09
C GLN A 52 -22.40 -16.27 17.94
N ILE A 53 -22.25 -15.01 17.62
CA ILE A 53 -23.34 -14.06 17.34
C ILE A 53 -23.36 -13.79 15.85
N ILE A 54 -24.57 -13.82 15.25
CA ILE A 54 -24.79 -13.51 13.82
C ILE A 54 -25.48 -12.18 13.71
N GLN A 55 -24.98 -11.31 12.84
CA GLN A 55 -25.45 -9.94 12.64
C GLN A 55 -25.83 -9.68 11.18
N TYR A 56 -26.98 -9.03 10.98
CA TYR A 56 -27.46 -8.55 9.67
C TYR A 56 -27.72 -7.06 9.75
N PHE A 57 -27.03 -6.28 8.92
CA PHE A 57 -27.08 -4.81 8.94
C PHE A 57 -27.93 -4.27 7.79
N PHE A 58 -28.66 -3.17 8.08
CA PHE A 58 -29.44 -2.42 7.10
C PHE A 58 -29.56 -0.96 7.53
N TYR A 59 -29.84 -0.07 6.57
CA TYR A 59 -30.00 1.35 6.80
C TYR A 59 -31.46 1.76 6.58
N LEU A 60 -32.07 2.40 7.55
CA LEU A 60 -33.44 2.93 7.49
C LEU A 60 -33.42 4.43 7.22
N ARG A 61 -34.13 4.84 6.19
CA ARG A 61 -34.29 6.26 5.81
C ARG A 61 -35.56 6.91 6.40
N ASN A 62 -36.42 6.11 7.03
CA ASN A 62 -37.69 6.56 7.58
C ASN A 62 -37.93 5.97 8.97
N THR A 63 -38.57 6.74 9.82
CA THR A 63 -39.15 6.31 11.10
C THR A 63 -40.47 5.57 10.89
N GLY A 64 -40.98 4.90 11.93
CA GLY A 64 -42.23 4.18 11.89
C GLY A 64 -42.17 2.78 12.46
N SER A 65 -43.00 1.84 12.00
CA SER A 65 -42.99 0.46 12.43
C SER A 65 -42.03 -0.38 11.57
N LEU A 66 -41.24 -1.24 12.23
CA LEU A 66 -40.44 -2.31 11.62
C LEU A 66 -41.00 -3.65 12.07
N GLU A 67 -41.51 -4.43 11.14
CA GLU A 67 -41.92 -5.81 11.39
C GLU A 67 -40.83 -6.76 10.92
N LEU A 68 -40.48 -7.73 11.76
CA LEU A 68 -39.41 -8.71 11.52
C LEU A 68 -40.00 -10.13 11.41
N SER A 69 -39.60 -10.81 10.34
CA SER A 69 -39.80 -12.26 10.18
C SER A 69 -38.49 -12.91 9.78
N ILE A 70 -38.28 -14.16 10.15
CA ILE A 70 -37.08 -14.91 9.78
C ILE A 70 -37.49 -16.24 9.16
N LYS A 71 -36.89 -16.57 8.01
CA LYS A 71 -37.08 -17.87 7.35
C LYS A 71 -35.95 -18.79 7.79
N LEU A 72 -36.31 -19.77 8.67
CA LEU A 72 -35.35 -20.58 9.39
C LEU A 72 -35.81 -22.01 9.59
N LYS A 73 -34.88 -22.89 9.96
CA LYS A 73 -35.11 -24.28 10.35
C LYS A 73 -34.02 -24.79 11.27
N THR A 74 -34.24 -25.95 11.89
CA THR A 74 -33.21 -26.74 12.58
C THR A 74 -33.52 -28.23 12.52
N ALA A 75 -32.49 -29.07 12.51
CA ALA A 75 -32.60 -30.51 12.68
C ALA A 75 -32.82 -30.93 14.17
N SER A 76 -32.67 -30.00 15.11
CA SER A 76 -32.71 -30.26 16.55
C SER A 76 -34.03 -29.78 17.16
N LYS A 77 -34.74 -30.66 17.86
CA LYS A 77 -36.01 -30.31 18.49
C LYS A 77 -35.78 -29.50 19.78
N GLY A 78 -36.46 -28.35 19.92
CA GLY A 78 -36.48 -27.55 21.15
C GLY A 78 -35.40 -26.47 21.22
N ASN A 79 -34.68 -26.19 20.12
CA ASN A 79 -33.78 -25.05 20.05
C ASN A 79 -34.52 -23.72 20.12
N GLN A 80 -33.88 -22.76 20.78
CA GLN A 80 -34.33 -21.37 20.84
C GLN A 80 -33.17 -20.44 20.55
N ILE A 81 -33.44 -19.38 19.80
CA ILE A 81 -32.51 -18.27 19.54
C ILE A 81 -33.05 -16.97 20.16
N LYS A 82 -32.15 -16.10 20.56
CA LYS A 82 -32.44 -14.72 20.92
C LYS A 82 -32.26 -13.86 19.69
N VAL A 83 -33.24 -13.06 19.37
CA VAL A 83 -33.24 -12.10 18.25
C VAL A 83 -33.36 -10.71 18.83
N SER A 84 -32.40 -9.84 18.51
CA SER A 84 -32.43 -8.44 18.97
C SER A 84 -32.43 -7.46 17.77
N VAL A 85 -33.27 -6.43 17.82
CA VAL A 85 -33.31 -5.34 16.85
C VAL A 85 -33.94 -4.08 17.47
N GLY A 86 -33.38 -2.90 17.20
CA GLY A 86 -33.94 -1.62 17.68
C GLY A 86 -34.16 -1.56 19.20
N GLY A 87 -33.26 -2.14 19.97
CA GLY A 87 -33.34 -2.17 21.43
C GLY A 87 -34.33 -3.20 22.04
N LYS A 88 -35.06 -3.94 21.20
CA LYS A 88 -35.95 -5.02 21.66
C LYS A 88 -35.34 -6.39 21.45
N GLU A 89 -35.67 -7.30 22.38
CA GLU A 89 -35.26 -8.70 22.33
C GLU A 89 -36.48 -9.64 22.26
N PHE A 90 -36.34 -10.69 21.47
CA PHE A 90 -37.35 -11.73 21.26
C PHE A 90 -36.73 -13.10 21.43
N LEU A 91 -37.41 -13.98 22.21
CA LEU A 91 -37.08 -15.39 22.27
C LEU A 91 -37.86 -16.16 21.21
N VAL A 92 -37.18 -16.85 20.35
CA VAL A 92 -37.75 -17.48 19.15
C VAL A 92 -37.46 -18.99 19.21
N ALA A 93 -38.50 -19.80 19.28
CA ALA A 93 -38.39 -21.24 19.08
C ALA A 93 -38.09 -21.53 17.61
N VAL A 94 -36.97 -22.22 17.33
CA VAL A 94 -36.58 -22.59 15.99
C VAL A 94 -37.40 -23.79 15.52
N PRO A 95 -38.07 -23.72 14.36
CA PRO A 95 -38.87 -24.86 13.86
C PRO A 95 -37.98 -26.07 13.58
N HIS A 96 -38.32 -27.20 14.19
CA HIS A 96 -37.75 -28.49 13.85
C HIS A 96 -38.41 -29.00 12.57
N ASN A 97 -37.72 -28.79 11.42
CA ASN A 97 -38.26 -29.09 10.11
C ASN A 97 -37.12 -29.29 9.09
N ASP A 98 -37.38 -30.11 8.07
CA ASP A 98 -36.47 -30.30 6.94
C ASP A 98 -36.52 -29.14 5.92
N LYS A 99 -37.64 -28.40 5.90
CA LYS A 99 -37.85 -27.22 5.06
C LYS A 99 -37.79 -25.94 5.88
N PHE A 100 -37.31 -24.87 5.26
CA PHE A 100 -37.35 -23.54 5.88
C PHE A 100 -38.79 -23.08 6.12
N VAL A 101 -39.05 -22.54 7.32
CA VAL A 101 -40.33 -22.00 7.74
C VAL A 101 -40.20 -20.53 8.02
N LEU A 102 -41.10 -19.72 7.46
CA LEU A 102 -41.19 -18.29 7.78
C LEU A 102 -41.84 -18.11 9.15
N LYS A 103 -41.09 -17.52 10.07
CA LYS A 103 -41.56 -17.24 11.44
C LYS A 103 -41.64 -15.73 11.66
N LYS A 104 -42.84 -15.23 11.97
CA LYS A 104 -43.01 -13.86 12.47
C LYS A 104 -42.36 -13.72 13.85
N ILE A 105 -41.50 -12.72 14.03
CA ILE A 105 -40.76 -12.48 15.28
C ILE A 105 -41.48 -11.42 16.11
N GLY A 106 -41.73 -10.25 15.53
CA GLY A 106 -42.41 -9.16 16.21
C GLY A 106 -42.34 -7.84 15.46
N SER A 107 -42.74 -6.77 16.16
CA SER A 107 -42.70 -5.40 15.64
C SER A 107 -41.95 -4.48 16.62
N VAL A 108 -41.18 -3.55 16.04
CA VAL A 108 -40.36 -2.58 16.75
C VAL A 108 -40.65 -1.18 16.24
N PRO A 109 -40.90 -0.20 17.11
CA PRO A 109 -40.98 1.21 16.69
C PRO A 109 -39.56 1.71 16.37
N ILE A 110 -39.42 2.38 15.24
CA ILE A 110 -38.21 3.05 14.79
C ILE A 110 -38.38 4.53 14.96
N HIS A 111 -37.58 5.14 15.82
CA HIS A 111 -37.66 6.56 16.16
C HIS A 111 -36.67 7.42 15.40
N ASP A 112 -35.54 6.83 14.98
CA ASP A 112 -34.46 7.52 14.28
C ASP A 112 -34.10 6.82 12.97
N THR A 113 -33.63 7.59 11.99
CA THR A 113 -33.03 7.04 10.77
C THR A 113 -31.58 6.63 11.04
N GLY A 114 -31.03 5.73 10.23
CA GLY A 114 -29.64 5.28 10.40
C GLY A 114 -29.46 3.78 10.24
N PHE A 115 -28.28 3.29 10.62
CA PHE A 115 -27.98 1.87 10.60
C PHE A 115 -28.62 1.12 11.77
N TYR A 116 -29.24 0.02 11.42
CA TYR A 116 -29.80 -0.97 12.35
C TYR A 116 -29.18 -2.34 12.12
N CYS A 117 -29.23 -3.17 13.15
CA CYS A 117 -28.73 -4.54 13.11
C CYS A 117 -29.75 -5.50 13.69
N VAL A 118 -30.04 -6.58 12.98
CA VAL A 118 -30.65 -7.78 13.56
C VAL A 118 -29.55 -8.66 14.07
N THR A 119 -29.51 -8.90 15.38
CA THR A 119 -28.53 -9.76 16.03
C THR A 119 -29.19 -11.05 16.46
N LEU A 120 -28.57 -12.19 16.12
CA LEU A 120 -29.01 -13.53 16.49
C LEU A 120 -27.98 -14.17 17.41
N GLY A 121 -28.43 -14.73 18.52
CA GLY A 121 -27.60 -15.49 19.45
C GLY A 121 -28.29 -16.78 19.88
N ALA A 122 -27.54 -17.83 20.19
CA ALA A 122 -28.11 -19.05 20.77
C ALA A 122 -28.65 -18.76 22.19
N PHE A 123 -29.87 -19.22 22.49
CA PHE A 123 -30.44 -19.14 23.84
C PHE A 123 -30.54 -20.51 24.49
N LYS A 124 -31.11 -21.49 23.78
CA LYS A 124 -31.19 -22.87 24.18
C LYS A 124 -30.83 -23.78 23.03
N THR A 125 -29.89 -24.68 23.26
CA THR A 125 -29.40 -25.62 22.23
C THR A 125 -29.54 -27.04 22.79
N THR A 126 -30.23 -27.90 22.04
CA THR A 126 -30.50 -29.28 22.43
C THR A 126 -29.80 -30.30 21.55
N GLY A 127 -29.17 -29.85 20.46
CA GLY A 127 -28.43 -30.68 19.53
C GLY A 127 -27.25 -29.93 18.90
N LYS A 128 -26.64 -30.50 17.88
CA LYS A 128 -25.41 -29.96 17.25
C LYS A 128 -25.65 -28.64 16.51
N THR A 129 -26.72 -28.55 15.72
CA THR A 129 -27.04 -27.36 14.91
C THR A 129 -28.00 -26.45 15.65
N ILE A 130 -27.72 -25.18 15.78
CA ILE A 130 -28.55 -24.15 16.42
C ILE A 130 -29.71 -23.80 15.52
N ALA A 131 -29.40 -23.22 14.33
CA ALA A 131 -30.38 -22.87 13.31
C ALA A 131 -29.68 -22.69 11.93
N ASP A 132 -30.42 -23.00 10.88
CA ASP A 132 -30.13 -22.55 9.52
C ASP A 132 -31.06 -21.38 9.20
N ILE A 133 -30.54 -20.31 8.58
CA ILE A 133 -31.29 -19.09 8.23
C ILE A 133 -31.18 -18.87 6.72
N GLU A 134 -32.32 -18.98 6.01
CA GLU A 134 -32.38 -18.66 4.58
C GLU A 134 -32.40 -17.13 4.36
N SER A 135 -33.21 -16.41 5.16
CA SER A 135 -33.37 -14.96 5.00
C SER A 135 -33.98 -14.27 6.21
N ILE A 136 -33.76 -12.98 6.31
CA ILE A 136 -34.43 -12.04 7.20
C ILE A 136 -35.42 -11.24 6.35
N GLN A 137 -36.70 -11.20 6.75
CA GLN A 137 -37.72 -10.40 6.07
C GLN A 137 -38.15 -9.22 6.92
N LEU A 138 -38.11 -8.05 6.34
CA LEU A 138 -38.46 -6.77 6.94
C LEU A 138 -39.69 -6.17 6.24
N SER A 139 -40.68 -5.71 7.02
CA SER A 139 -41.86 -5.01 6.55
C SER A 139 -42.23 -3.85 7.47
N GLY A 140 -43.29 -3.12 7.14
CA GLY A 140 -43.75 -1.98 7.94
C GLY A 140 -43.42 -0.63 7.30
N SER A 141 -43.81 0.47 7.96
CA SER A 141 -43.70 1.81 7.40
C SER A 141 -42.28 2.35 7.33
N SER A 142 -41.36 1.86 8.19
CA SER A 142 -39.96 2.32 8.24
C SER A 142 -39.09 1.84 7.08
N ILE A 143 -39.49 0.76 6.36
CA ILE A 143 -38.63 0.16 5.33
C ILE A 143 -38.67 0.85 3.97
N LYS A 144 -39.42 1.92 3.81
CA LYS A 144 -39.44 2.67 2.56
C LYS A 144 -38.06 3.23 2.25
N GLY A 145 -37.47 2.79 1.11
CA GLY A 145 -36.10 3.19 0.74
C GLY A 145 -35.00 2.59 1.63
N ILE A 146 -35.29 1.45 2.29
CA ILE A 146 -34.27 0.69 3.02
C ILE A 146 -33.09 0.31 2.14
N GLN A 147 -31.91 0.27 2.70
CA GLN A 147 -30.69 -0.13 2.03
C GLN A 147 -29.95 -1.19 2.86
N PHE A 148 -29.51 -2.24 2.18
CA PHE A 148 -28.74 -3.34 2.79
C PHE A 148 -27.92 -4.03 1.72
N ASN A 149 -26.88 -4.74 2.11
CA ASN A 149 -26.12 -5.58 1.21
C ASN A 149 -26.95 -6.82 0.82
N SER A 150 -27.25 -6.97 -0.46
CA SER A 150 -27.94 -8.14 -1.03
C SER A 150 -27.01 -9.19 -1.63
N LYS A 151 -25.71 -8.90 -1.72
CA LYS A 151 -24.68 -9.79 -2.31
C LYS A 151 -23.93 -10.53 -1.20
N PRO A 152 -23.50 -11.78 -1.40
CA PRO A 152 -22.75 -12.56 -0.41
C PRO A 152 -21.30 -12.05 -0.25
N ARG A 153 -21.11 -10.73 -0.29
CA ARG A 153 -19.84 -10.03 -0.19
C ARG A 153 -19.81 -9.24 1.11
N ARG A 154 -18.88 -9.57 1.99
CA ARG A 154 -18.80 -9.03 3.35
C ARG A 154 -17.72 -7.97 3.56
N ASN A 155 -16.96 -7.60 2.54
CA ASN A 155 -15.99 -6.50 2.64
C ASN A 155 -16.67 -5.14 2.78
N ALA A 156 -16.00 -4.21 3.42
CA ALA A 156 -16.35 -2.79 3.32
C ALA A 156 -15.98 -2.23 1.96
N ALA A 157 -16.57 -1.10 1.55
CA ALA A 157 -16.18 -0.41 0.33
C ALA A 157 -14.72 0.07 0.43
N SER A 158 -13.94 -0.07 -0.64
CA SER A 158 -12.64 0.58 -0.76
C SER A 158 -12.81 2.08 -1.02
N VAL A 159 -12.03 2.88 -0.31
CA VAL A 159 -12.12 4.36 -0.32
C VAL A 159 -10.77 4.96 -0.71
N HIS A 160 -10.79 5.99 -1.57
CA HIS A 160 -9.58 6.53 -2.17
C HIS A 160 -9.49 8.05 -2.07
N LEU A 161 -8.26 8.56 -2.01
CA LEU A 161 -7.89 9.97 -2.21
C LEU A 161 -7.06 10.06 -3.50
N ARG A 162 -7.56 10.77 -4.51
CA ARG A 162 -6.81 11.05 -5.75
C ARG A 162 -6.19 12.43 -5.68
N TYR A 163 -4.90 12.51 -5.92
CA TYR A 163 -4.14 13.75 -5.86
C TYR A 163 -3.99 14.37 -7.24
N ALA A 164 -4.30 15.67 -7.35
CA ALA A 164 -4.09 16.40 -8.59
C ALA A 164 -2.61 16.67 -8.80
N LEU A 165 -2.07 16.19 -9.92
CA LEU A 165 -0.71 16.47 -10.38
C LEU A 165 -0.79 17.48 -11.52
N PRO A 166 -0.05 18.62 -11.48
CA PRO A 166 0.02 19.52 -12.60
C PRO A 166 0.68 18.84 -13.81
N ASP A 167 0.09 18.96 -14.99
CA ASP A 167 0.54 18.28 -16.22
C ASP A 167 2.01 18.57 -16.58
N SER A 168 2.49 19.76 -16.27
CA SER A 168 3.89 20.17 -16.50
C SER A 168 4.89 19.63 -15.46
N PHE A 169 4.42 19.05 -14.35
CA PHE A 169 5.29 18.61 -13.27
C PHE A 169 5.75 17.15 -13.47
N LYS A 170 6.98 16.98 -13.92
CA LYS A 170 7.61 15.67 -14.16
C LYS A 170 8.07 15.06 -12.83
N ALA A 171 7.15 14.45 -12.09
CA ALA A 171 7.42 13.88 -10.78
C ALA A 171 8.28 12.61 -10.86
N ILE A 172 9.43 12.62 -10.17
CA ILE A 172 10.32 11.46 -10.01
C ILE A 172 10.28 10.89 -8.60
N GLN A 173 9.72 11.61 -7.63
CA GLN A 173 9.50 11.11 -6.28
C GLN A 173 8.08 11.44 -5.83
N PHE A 174 7.47 10.52 -5.08
CA PHE A 174 6.22 10.72 -4.36
C PHE A 174 6.39 10.25 -2.92
N TYR A 175 6.25 11.18 -1.99
CA TYR A 175 6.35 10.98 -0.56
C TYR A 175 4.98 11.12 0.09
N ASN A 176 4.66 10.24 1.04
CA ASN A 176 3.42 10.30 1.82
C ASN A 176 3.62 9.70 3.22
N GLU A 177 2.78 10.11 4.16
CA GLU A 177 2.77 9.61 5.53
C GLU A 177 1.41 9.01 5.88
N ILE A 178 1.43 7.90 6.64
CA ILE A 178 0.22 7.27 7.19
C ILE A 178 0.30 7.25 8.71
N THR A 179 -0.80 7.63 9.36
CA THR A 179 -1.02 7.44 10.79
C THR A 179 -2.33 6.67 10.97
N VAL A 180 -2.29 5.49 11.59
CA VAL A 180 -3.48 4.70 11.91
C VAL A 180 -3.81 4.93 13.38
N PRO A 181 -5.00 5.44 13.74
CA PRO A 181 -5.38 5.61 15.13
C PRO A 181 -5.63 4.26 15.81
N PRO A 182 -5.50 4.17 17.14
CA PRO A 182 -5.86 2.96 17.87
C PRO A 182 -7.27 2.47 17.54
N GLY A 183 -7.41 1.17 17.26
CA GLY A 183 -8.67 0.54 16.86
C GLY A 183 -9.08 0.79 15.40
N GLY A 184 -8.24 1.48 14.62
CA GLY A 184 -8.47 1.68 13.19
C GLY A 184 -7.95 0.55 12.29
N ASP A 185 -7.34 -0.48 12.85
CA ASP A 185 -6.52 -1.48 12.16
C ASP A 185 -7.00 -2.94 12.32
N PRO A 186 -8.27 -3.25 12.05
CA PRO A 186 -8.72 -4.64 12.10
C PRO A 186 -8.00 -5.50 11.06
N LEU A 187 -8.08 -6.82 11.24
CA LEU A 187 -7.53 -7.78 10.27
C LEU A 187 -8.01 -7.49 8.85
N TYR A 188 -7.18 -7.85 7.87
CA TYR A 188 -7.44 -7.71 6.44
C TYR A 188 -7.65 -6.26 5.99
N THR A 189 -6.94 -5.35 6.64
CA THR A 189 -6.91 -3.94 6.24
C THR A 189 -5.64 -3.63 5.47
N TYR A 190 -5.78 -2.92 4.35
CA TYR A 190 -4.68 -2.37 3.59
C TYR A 190 -4.77 -0.85 3.53
N TYR A 191 -3.76 -0.17 4.05
CA TYR A 191 -3.55 1.26 3.95
C TYR A 191 -2.45 1.54 2.93
N MET A 192 -2.81 2.01 1.75
CA MET A 192 -1.90 2.31 0.67
C MET A 192 -1.54 3.81 0.69
N ALA A 193 -0.26 4.10 0.94
CA ALA A 193 0.28 5.45 1.00
C ALA A 193 0.47 6.06 -0.39
N CYS A 194 1.24 5.38 -1.24
CA CYS A 194 1.70 5.89 -2.52
C CYS A 194 1.25 4.98 -3.66
N GLY A 195 0.07 5.27 -4.22
CA GLY A 195 -0.42 4.69 -5.45
C GLY A 195 -0.01 5.55 -6.65
N PHE A 196 0.29 4.90 -7.76
CA PHE A 196 0.61 5.53 -9.03
C PHE A 196 0.13 4.63 -10.18
N LYS A 197 0.15 5.12 -11.42
CA LYS A 197 -0.39 4.40 -12.59
C LYS A 197 0.06 2.94 -12.68
N ARG A 198 1.31 2.65 -12.34
CA ARG A 198 1.93 1.32 -12.52
C ARG A 198 2.12 0.54 -11.25
N GLY A 199 1.67 1.03 -10.09
CA GLY A 199 1.89 0.29 -8.85
C GLY A 199 1.36 0.97 -7.60
N TYR A 200 1.68 0.35 -6.46
CA TYR A 200 1.19 0.76 -5.15
C TYR A 200 2.18 0.41 -4.04
N PHE A 201 2.18 1.23 -3.00
CA PHE A 201 3.05 1.09 -1.84
C PHE A 201 2.33 1.45 -0.56
N GLY A 202 2.32 0.55 0.42
CA GLY A 202 1.60 0.76 1.67
C GLY A 202 1.84 -0.34 2.70
N MET A 203 0.89 -0.48 3.65
CA MET A 203 1.00 -1.39 4.78
C MET A 203 -0.29 -2.16 5.04
N GLN A 204 -0.17 -3.44 5.40
CA GLN A 204 -1.29 -4.36 5.62
C GLN A 204 -1.31 -4.94 7.03
N VAL A 205 -2.51 -5.36 7.46
CA VAL A 205 -2.75 -6.23 8.62
C VAL A 205 -3.17 -7.60 8.08
N ASN A 206 -2.26 -8.56 8.07
CA ASN A 206 -2.44 -9.86 7.41
C ASN A 206 -2.98 -10.94 8.37
N SER A 207 -2.57 -10.90 9.62
CA SER A 207 -3.07 -11.76 10.69
C SER A 207 -2.97 -11.04 12.04
N GLU A 208 -3.34 -11.70 13.12
CA GLU A 208 -3.16 -11.17 14.47
C GLU A 208 -1.68 -10.95 14.85
N THR A 209 -0.79 -11.73 14.23
CA THR A 209 0.65 -11.73 14.52
C THR A 209 1.51 -11.20 13.38
N GLU A 210 0.95 -10.95 12.20
CA GLU A 210 1.71 -10.52 11.03
C GLU A 210 1.15 -9.28 10.36
N ARG A 211 2.02 -8.31 10.16
CA ARG A 211 1.79 -7.09 9.38
C ARG A 211 2.88 -6.91 8.35
N ARG A 212 2.54 -6.34 7.21
CA ARG A 212 3.45 -6.22 6.06
C ARG A 212 3.56 -4.79 5.56
N ILE A 213 4.74 -4.45 5.07
CA ILE A 213 4.98 -3.33 4.15
C ILE A 213 5.02 -3.93 2.76
N ILE A 214 4.20 -3.43 1.83
CA ILE A 214 4.00 -4.00 0.49
C ILE A 214 4.29 -2.97 -0.58
N PHE A 215 5.16 -3.33 -1.53
CA PHE A 215 5.42 -2.56 -2.74
C PHE A 215 5.26 -3.44 -3.98
N SER A 216 4.42 -3.04 -4.92
CA SER A 216 4.14 -3.82 -6.14
C SER A 216 4.07 -2.93 -7.36
N VAL A 217 4.45 -3.50 -8.52
CA VAL A 217 4.42 -2.84 -9.82
C VAL A 217 3.77 -3.76 -10.84
N TRP A 218 2.76 -3.25 -11.57
CA TRP A 218 1.98 -4.00 -12.56
C TRP A 218 2.78 -4.29 -13.82
N ASP A 219 2.62 -5.49 -14.38
CA ASP A 219 3.09 -5.84 -15.72
C ASP A 219 2.44 -4.93 -16.79
N ALA A 220 3.01 -4.86 -17.97
CA ALA A 220 2.39 -4.16 -19.10
C ALA A 220 1.38 -5.08 -19.81
N GLY A 221 0.38 -4.47 -20.45
CA GLY A 221 -0.64 -5.22 -21.20
C GLY A 221 -1.93 -5.45 -20.41
N ALA A 222 -2.88 -6.12 -21.04
CA ALA A 222 -4.21 -6.43 -20.52
C ALA A 222 -4.37 -7.93 -20.20
N GLU A 223 -3.30 -8.69 -20.29
CA GLU A 223 -3.35 -10.11 -19.97
C GLU A 223 -3.36 -10.28 -18.45
N ALA A 224 -4.41 -10.63 -18.09
CA ALA A 224 -4.93 -10.43 -16.94
C ALA A 224 -4.72 -11.09 -15.59
N VAL A 225 -4.97 -12.33 -15.39
CA VAL A 225 -5.06 -12.97 -14.06
C VAL A 225 -3.97 -14.02 -13.83
N ASP A 226 -3.28 -14.43 -14.88
CA ASP A 226 -2.27 -15.49 -14.83
C ASP A 226 -0.94 -14.95 -15.38
N ARG A 227 0.00 -14.70 -14.48
CA ARG A 227 1.31 -14.14 -14.83
C ARG A 227 2.14 -15.04 -15.76
N ASP A 228 1.89 -16.33 -15.77
CA ASP A 228 2.62 -17.24 -16.65
C ASP A 228 2.26 -17.03 -18.12
N LYS A 229 1.06 -16.53 -18.40
CA LYS A 229 0.58 -16.15 -19.73
C LYS A 229 1.05 -14.79 -20.21
N VAL A 230 1.59 -13.94 -19.32
CA VAL A 230 2.14 -12.64 -19.70
C VAL A 230 3.43 -12.83 -20.48
N SER A 231 3.55 -12.19 -21.64
CA SER A 231 4.75 -12.24 -22.46
C SER A 231 5.96 -11.64 -21.73
N ARG A 232 7.16 -12.16 -22.01
CA ARG A 232 8.39 -11.76 -21.29
C ARG A 232 8.68 -10.25 -21.40
N GLU A 233 8.36 -9.65 -22.55
CA GLU A 233 8.57 -8.22 -22.77
C GLU A 233 7.58 -7.34 -22.01
N ASN A 234 6.47 -7.90 -21.50
CA ASN A 234 5.49 -7.22 -20.67
C ASN A 234 5.77 -7.34 -19.18
N LYS A 235 6.55 -8.38 -18.79
CA LYS A 235 6.83 -8.66 -17.36
C LYS A 235 7.73 -7.62 -16.73
N VAL A 236 7.31 -7.15 -15.58
CA VAL A 236 8.13 -6.36 -14.67
C VAL A 236 9.31 -7.19 -14.17
N GLN A 237 10.48 -6.58 -14.10
CA GLN A 237 11.73 -7.22 -13.70
C GLN A 237 12.21 -6.66 -12.36
N LEU A 238 12.45 -7.53 -11.39
CA LEU A 238 13.10 -7.17 -10.14
C LEU A 238 14.55 -6.73 -10.44
N GLN A 239 14.91 -5.53 -10.00
CA GLN A 239 16.27 -4.98 -10.11
C GLN A 239 17.04 -5.14 -8.79
N ALA A 240 16.35 -4.88 -7.68
CA ALA A 240 16.92 -4.95 -6.35
C ALA A 240 15.81 -5.18 -5.29
N LYS A 241 16.19 -5.72 -4.14
CA LYS A 241 15.32 -5.81 -2.96
C LYS A 241 16.14 -5.61 -1.69
N GLY A 242 15.51 -5.10 -0.64
CA GLY A 242 16.13 -4.96 0.67
C GLY A 242 16.30 -6.30 1.40
N ASP A 243 17.11 -6.29 2.45
CA ASP A 243 17.29 -7.45 3.32
C ASP A 243 15.97 -7.91 3.93
N GLN A 244 15.74 -9.22 4.00
CA GLN A 244 14.53 -9.85 4.52
C GLN A 244 13.24 -9.49 3.74
N VAL A 245 13.34 -8.81 2.60
CA VAL A 245 12.21 -8.57 1.71
C VAL A 245 11.98 -9.80 0.83
N VAL A 246 10.78 -10.31 0.83
CA VAL A 246 10.31 -11.32 -0.13
C VAL A 246 9.89 -10.58 -1.41
N ALA A 247 10.35 -11.05 -2.57
CA ALA A 247 9.95 -10.51 -3.86
C ALA A 247 9.63 -11.66 -4.82
N GLU A 248 8.44 -11.61 -5.40
CA GLU A 248 7.87 -12.65 -6.25
C GLU A 248 6.96 -12.05 -7.32
N GLY A 249 6.43 -12.89 -8.21
CA GLY A 249 5.36 -12.50 -9.11
C GLY A 249 3.99 -12.71 -8.47
N PHE A 250 3.00 -11.93 -8.90
CA PHE A 250 1.63 -12.13 -8.51
C PHE A 250 0.68 -12.22 -9.72
N GLY A 251 -0.49 -12.81 -9.50
CA GLY A 251 -1.62 -12.94 -10.43
C GLY A 251 -2.95 -12.78 -9.69
N ASN A 252 -4.05 -13.10 -10.34
CA ASN A 252 -5.46 -13.07 -9.91
C ASN A 252 -6.21 -11.75 -10.15
N GLU A 253 -5.78 -10.62 -9.65
CA GLU A 253 -6.40 -9.30 -9.87
C GLU A 253 -5.53 -8.40 -10.76
N GLY A 254 -4.92 -8.98 -11.78
CA GLY A 254 -3.85 -8.43 -12.59
C GLY A 254 -2.55 -9.14 -12.28
N THR A 255 -1.47 -8.81 -13.01
CA THR A 255 -0.16 -9.46 -12.85
C THR A 255 0.93 -8.43 -12.63
N GLY A 256 2.02 -8.84 -11.98
CA GLY A 256 3.15 -7.92 -11.72
C GLY A 256 4.25 -8.49 -10.85
N GLY A 257 5.17 -7.63 -10.47
CA GLY A 257 6.16 -7.86 -9.43
C GLY A 257 5.60 -7.44 -8.08
N HIS A 258 5.59 -8.34 -7.13
CA HIS A 258 5.20 -8.12 -5.75
C HIS A 258 6.41 -8.15 -4.84
N SER A 259 6.42 -7.32 -3.83
CA SER A 259 7.37 -7.43 -2.73
C SER A 259 6.71 -7.10 -1.39
N HIS A 260 7.11 -7.81 -0.35
CA HIS A 260 6.69 -7.49 0.99
C HIS A 260 7.82 -7.72 2.00
N TRP A 261 7.75 -6.94 3.07
CA TRP A 261 8.59 -7.08 4.24
C TRP A 261 7.70 -7.24 5.47
N VAL A 262 7.90 -8.30 6.24
CA VAL A 262 7.20 -8.50 7.52
C VAL A 262 7.74 -7.48 8.51
N TYR A 263 6.90 -6.53 8.86
CA TYR A 263 7.17 -5.47 9.81
C TYR A 263 5.91 -5.21 10.63
N ASN A 264 5.94 -5.57 11.90
CA ASN A 264 4.78 -5.49 12.79
C ASN A 264 4.56 -4.05 13.28
N TRP A 265 4.21 -3.17 12.34
CA TRP A 265 3.84 -1.79 12.62
C TRP A 265 2.66 -1.71 13.59
N LYS A 266 2.56 -0.61 14.35
CA LYS A 266 1.54 -0.42 15.38
C LYS A 266 0.69 0.81 15.07
N PRO A 267 -0.59 0.84 15.50
CA PRO A 267 -1.37 2.08 15.52
C PRO A 267 -0.72 3.14 16.42
N GLY A 268 -0.92 4.40 16.08
CA GLY A 268 -0.39 5.58 16.80
C GLY A 268 0.75 6.28 16.06
N PRO A 269 1.90 5.62 15.82
CA PRO A 269 3.01 6.23 15.08
C PRO A 269 2.66 6.62 13.65
N THR A 270 3.38 7.63 13.14
CA THR A 270 3.33 8.02 11.73
C THR A 270 4.43 7.31 10.95
N TYR A 271 4.04 6.60 9.90
CA TYR A 271 4.93 5.87 9.00
C TYR A 271 5.11 6.63 7.69
N LYS A 272 6.36 6.63 7.15
CA LYS A 272 6.75 7.41 5.97
C LYS A 272 7.07 6.50 4.80
N PHE A 273 6.54 6.85 3.64
CA PHE A 273 6.68 6.10 2.39
C PHE A 273 7.23 7.00 1.30
N LEU A 274 8.12 6.46 0.49
CA LEU A 274 8.69 7.14 -0.66
C LEU A 274 8.71 6.19 -1.86
N VAL A 275 8.12 6.61 -2.97
CA VAL A 275 8.29 5.98 -4.27
C VAL A 275 9.15 6.87 -5.14
N THR A 276 10.17 6.29 -5.79
CA THR A 276 10.96 6.97 -6.81
C THR A 276 10.71 6.36 -8.18
N ALA A 277 10.80 7.17 -9.22
CA ALA A 277 10.73 6.74 -10.61
C ALA A 277 11.95 7.24 -11.38
N LEU A 278 12.59 6.34 -12.11
CA LEU A 278 13.66 6.65 -13.05
C LEU A 278 13.20 6.28 -14.46
N PRO A 279 12.57 7.22 -15.19
CA PRO A 279 12.10 6.96 -16.55
C PRO A 279 13.27 6.92 -17.53
N ASP A 280 13.21 5.97 -18.46
CA ASP A 280 14.11 5.85 -19.61
C ASP A 280 13.27 5.83 -20.88
N SER A 281 13.25 6.96 -21.58
CA SER A 281 12.48 7.13 -22.80
C SER A 281 13.06 6.33 -23.97
N ALA A 282 14.36 6.08 -23.99
CA ALA A 282 15.04 5.34 -25.06
C ALA A 282 14.65 3.85 -25.03
N SER A 283 14.68 3.22 -23.86
CA SER A 283 14.25 1.83 -23.69
C SER A 283 12.73 1.68 -23.44
N LYS A 284 11.99 2.79 -23.41
CA LYS A 284 10.56 2.81 -23.04
C LYS A 284 10.30 2.01 -21.76
N SER A 285 11.07 2.30 -20.72
CA SER A 285 10.92 1.65 -19.42
C SER A 285 11.05 2.65 -18.27
N THR A 286 10.51 2.33 -17.12
CA THR A 286 10.72 3.10 -15.89
C THR A 286 11.12 2.17 -14.75
N ILE A 287 12.12 2.55 -13.98
CA ILE A 287 12.46 1.84 -12.74
C ILE A 287 11.73 2.54 -11.60
N TYR A 288 10.85 1.79 -10.93
CA TYR A 288 10.14 2.23 -9.74
C TYR A 288 10.75 1.59 -8.50
N THR A 289 11.02 2.39 -7.49
CA THR A 289 11.64 1.91 -6.24
C THR A 289 10.85 2.42 -5.03
N GLY A 290 10.52 1.49 -4.12
CA GLY A 290 9.83 1.77 -2.87
C GLY A 290 10.78 1.79 -1.68
N TYR A 291 10.74 2.86 -0.87
CA TYR A 291 11.50 3.00 0.37
C TYR A 291 10.56 3.27 1.54
N PHE A 292 10.74 2.52 2.61
CA PHE A 292 10.02 2.69 3.88
C PHE A 292 10.94 3.25 4.96
N PHE A 293 10.48 4.25 5.71
CA PHE A 293 11.25 4.81 6.82
C PHE A 293 10.97 4.04 8.10
N ILE A 294 12.00 3.43 8.67
CA ILE A 294 11.93 2.68 9.93
C ILE A 294 12.07 3.67 11.09
N PRO A 295 11.00 3.93 11.87
CA PRO A 295 11.04 4.95 12.94
C PRO A 295 12.05 4.65 14.04
N GLU A 296 12.23 3.38 14.40
CA GLU A 296 13.06 2.94 15.53
C GLU A 296 14.55 3.24 15.32
N VAL A 297 15.00 3.16 14.07
CA VAL A 297 16.41 3.39 13.70
C VAL A 297 16.60 4.65 12.87
N GLN A 298 15.52 5.42 12.61
CA GLN A 298 15.54 6.66 11.84
C GLN A 298 16.19 6.51 10.46
N GLN A 299 15.85 5.43 9.74
CA GLN A 299 16.51 5.05 8.50
C GLN A 299 15.52 4.65 7.42
N TRP A 300 15.85 4.96 6.17
CA TRP A 300 15.15 4.48 4.99
C TRP A 300 15.60 3.07 4.64
N LYS A 301 14.65 2.15 4.54
CA LYS A 301 14.84 0.78 4.06
C LYS A 301 14.36 0.68 2.63
N LEU A 302 15.20 0.15 1.75
CA LEU A 302 14.74 -0.30 0.44
C LEU A 302 13.75 -1.46 0.64
N ILE A 303 12.60 -1.39 0.01
CA ILE A 303 11.70 -2.54 -0.11
C ILE A 303 12.04 -3.28 -1.40
N ALA A 304 11.74 -2.70 -2.56
CA ALA A 304 12.16 -3.27 -3.83
C ALA A 304 12.32 -2.21 -4.92
N SER A 305 13.02 -2.58 -5.97
CA SER A 305 13.17 -1.82 -7.20
C SER A 305 12.76 -2.69 -8.38
N PHE A 306 11.82 -2.22 -9.19
CA PHE A 306 11.28 -2.95 -10.34
C PHE A 306 11.42 -2.13 -11.62
N LYS A 307 11.93 -2.75 -12.69
CA LYS A 307 11.93 -2.19 -14.03
C LYS A 307 10.62 -2.57 -14.73
N ALA A 308 9.79 -1.56 -15.02
CA ALA A 308 8.53 -1.69 -15.74
C ALA A 308 8.75 -1.44 -17.24
N PRO A 309 8.54 -2.44 -18.10
CA PRO A 309 8.65 -2.28 -19.55
C PRO A 309 7.42 -1.57 -20.12
N LYS A 310 7.52 -1.13 -21.38
CA LYS A 310 6.47 -0.40 -22.12
C LYS A 310 5.92 0.79 -21.32
N ASP A 311 6.84 1.52 -20.71
CA ASP A 311 6.56 2.69 -19.89
C ASP A 311 7.44 3.87 -20.37
N GLY A 312 8.36 4.38 -19.56
CA GLY A 312 9.14 5.59 -19.83
C GLY A 312 8.49 6.84 -19.24
N SER A 313 7.49 6.64 -18.38
CA SER A 313 6.70 7.73 -17.78
C SER A 313 7.27 8.18 -16.44
N TYR A 314 7.07 9.46 -16.14
CA TYR A 314 7.16 9.99 -14.79
C TYR A 314 6.00 9.50 -13.92
N LEU A 315 6.10 9.65 -12.60
CA LEU A 315 5.00 9.35 -11.67
C LEU A 315 3.75 10.17 -12.04
N ASN A 316 2.62 9.48 -12.17
CA ASN A 316 1.33 10.08 -12.51
C ASN A 316 0.19 9.26 -11.90
N HIS A 317 -1.06 9.79 -11.96
CA HIS A 317 -2.24 9.17 -11.35
C HIS A 317 -2.03 8.86 -9.86
N LEU A 318 -1.51 9.83 -9.11
CA LEU A 318 -1.18 9.64 -7.70
C LEU A 318 -2.45 9.51 -6.85
N TYR A 319 -2.43 8.55 -5.93
CA TYR A 319 -3.56 8.30 -5.04
C TYR A 319 -3.14 7.57 -3.76
N SER A 320 -4.03 7.58 -2.77
CA SER A 320 -3.98 6.73 -1.58
C SER A 320 -5.30 6.02 -1.41
N PHE A 321 -5.31 4.90 -0.70
CA PHE A 321 -6.56 4.23 -0.36
C PHE A 321 -6.54 3.53 1.01
N SER A 322 -7.74 3.18 1.47
CA SER A 322 -7.99 2.21 2.53
C SER A 322 -8.91 1.12 2.01
N GLU A 323 -8.54 -0.14 2.22
CA GLU A 323 -9.23 -1.31 1.69
C GLU A 323 -9.36 -2.42 2.73
N ASN A 324 -10.48 -3.14 2.67
CA ASN A 324 -10.67 -4.46 3.28
C ASN A 324 -10.40 -5.53 2.21
N PHE A 325 -9.16 -6.02 2.11
CA PHE A 325 -8.69 -6.82 0.98
C PHE A 325 -9.14 -8.29 1.00
N MET A 326 -9.59 -8.81 2.14
CA MET A 326 -10.30 -10.09 2.20
C MET A 326 -11.80 -9.83 2.25
N GLY A 327 -12.60 -10.68 1.62
CA GLY A 327 -14.06 -10.53 1.53
C GLY A 327 -14.82 -10.66 2.84
N GLU A 328 -14.19 -10.43 3.98
CA GLU A 328 -14.70 -10.69 5.33
C GLU A 328 -14.59 -9.45 6.23
N ASN A 329 -15.21 -9.50 7.39
CA ASN A 329 -15.14 -8.55 8.50
C ASN A 329 -15.35 -7.07 8.16
N GLY A 330 -16.07 -6.75 7.06
CA GLY A 330 -16.43 -5.38 6.67
C GLY A 330 -17.30 -4.63 7.69
N GLN A 331 -17.85 -5.31 8.69
CA GLN A 331 -18.54 -4.70 9.83
C GLN A 331 -17.57 -3.99 10.79
N LEU A 332 -16.27 -4.24 10.69
CA LEU A 332 -15.27 -3.59 11.54
C LEU A 332 -14.86 -2.25 10.95
N PHE A 333 -14.70 -1.27 11.84
CA PHE A 333 -14.33 0.11 11.46
C PHE A 333 -12.84 0.22 11.16
N ARG A 334 -12.51 0.87 10.04
CA ARG A 334 -11.15 1.17 9.59
C ARG A 334 -10.98 2.67 9.44
N LYS A 335 -9.88 3.22 9.93
CA LYS A 335 -9.54 4.65 9.74
C LYS A 335 -8.03 4.82 9.63
N ALA A 336 -7.60 5.67 8.70
CA ALA A 336 -6.23 6.16 8.65
C ALA A 336 -6.19 7.64 8.24
N TYR A 337 -5.14 8.31 8.70
CA TYR A 337 -4.77 9.66 8.27
C TYR A 337 -3.64 9.57 7.25
N PHE A 338 -3.76 10.36 6.20
CA PHE A 338 -2.77 10.51 5.13
C PHE A 338 -2.29 11.96 5.16
N GLY A 339 -1.01 12.16 5.47
CA GLY A 339 -0.46 13.48 5.69
C GLY A 339 0.81 13.74 4.91
N ASN A 340 1.17 15.02 4.80
CA ASN A 340 2.48 15.43 4.32
C ASN A 340 2.83 14.89 2.92
N GLN A 341 1.88 14.98 1.98
CA GLN A 341 2.08 14.51 0.60
C GLN A 341 2.96 15.49 -0.17
N TRP A 342 4.05 14.99 -0.77
CA TRP A 342 4.99 15.78 -1.57
C TRP A 342 5.42 15.03 -2.83
N ILE A 343 5.69 15.78 -3.89
CA ILE A 343 6.31 15.29 -5.11
C ILE A 343 7.58 16.09 -5.40
N GLN A 344 8.58 15.42 -5.98
CA GLN A 344 9.82 16.07 -6.42
C GLN A 344 10.05 15.83 -7.90
N ASN A 345 10.52 16.86 -8.62
CA ASN A 345 10.94 16.73 -10.02
C ASN A 345 12.46 16.44 -10.16
N SER A 346 12.94 16.22 -11.39
CA SER A 346 14.35 15.95 -11.69
C SER A 346 15.31 17.06 -11.27
N ASP A 347 14.82 18.31 -11.14
CA ASP A 347 15.63 19.46 -10.75
C ASP A 347 15.73 19.59 -9.21
N GLY A 348 15.19 18.62 -8.47
CA GLY A 348 15.19 18.61 -7.01
C GLY A 348 14.12 19.49 -6.37
N LYS A 349 13.22 20.09 -7.16
CA LYS A 349 12.17 20.98 -6.66
C LYS A 349 11.02 20.17 -6.07
N TRP A 350 10.75 20.40 -4.79
CA TRP A 350 9.60 19.83 -4.09
C TRP A 350 8.33 20.65 -4.30
N LYS A 351 7.21 19.95 -4.41
CA LYS A 351 5.86 20.54 -4.44
C LYS A 351 4.94 19.75 -3.51
N GLU A 352 4.26 20.47 -2.62
CA GLU A 352 3.27 19.91 -1.71
C GLU A 352 1.95 19.64 -2.42
N LEU A 353 1.31 18.50 -2.15
CA LEU A 353 -0.01 18.15 -2.65
C LEU A 353 -1.04 18.48 -1.58
N LEU A 354 -1.82 19.52 -1.81
CA LEU A 354 -2.78 20.07 -0.84
C LEU A 354 -4.22 19.66 -1.14
N ASN A 355 -4.48 19.19 -2.35
CA ASN A 355 -5.82 18.89 -2.83
C ASN A 355 -5.98 17.39 -3.09
N SER A 356 -7.10 16.84 -2.69
CA SER A 356 -7.49 15.47 -3.01
C SER A 356 -8.95 15.39 -3.42
N ARG A 357 -9.29 14.39 -4.22
CA ARG A 357 -10.66 14.04 -4.61
C ARG A 357 -10.99 12.65 -4.11
N PHE A 358 -12.13 12.53 -3.44
CA PHE A 358 -12.65 11.26 -2.94
C PHE A 358 -13.23 10.38 -4.05
N THR A 359 -12.92 9.10 -4.05
CA THR A 359 -13.53 8.09 -4.93
C THR A 359 -13.75 6.77 -4.19
N LEU A 360 -14.55 5.89 -4.78
CA LEU A 360 -14.95 4.58 -4.25
C LEU A 360 -14.70 3.49 -5.28
N ASP A 361 -14.58 2.26 -4.80
CA ASP A 361 -14.70 1.06 -5.63
C ASP A 361 -16.16 0.79 -6.06
N ALA A 362 -16.38 -0.29 -6.82
CA ALA A 362 -17.71 -0.69 -7.26
C ALA A 362 -18.64 -1.00 -6.07
N THR A 363 -18.13 -1.54 -4.95
CA THR A 363 -18.92 -1.84 -3.74
C THR A 363 -19.62 -0.60 -3.18
N GLY A 364 -18.89 0.51 -3.16
CA GLY A 364 -19.46 1.79 -2.72
C GLY A 364 -20.30 2.47 -3.80
N GLN A 365 -19.87 2.44 -5.07
CA GLN A 365 -20.60 3.09 -6.18
C GLN A 365 -21.94 2.43 -6.46
N ASP A 366 -22.03 1.10 -6.38
CA ASP A 366 -23.29 0.34 -6.55
C ASP A 366 -24.23 0.48 -5.33
N GLY A 367 -23.75 1.05 -4.23
CA GLY A 367 -24.50 1.20 -2.99
C GLY A 367 -24.64 -0.08 -2.17
N ASP A 368 -23.85 -1.13 -2.43
CA ASP A 368 -23.81 -2.34 -1.60
C ASP A 368 -23.34 -2.01 -0.17
N ARG A 369 -22.42 -1.03 -0.06
CA ARG A 369 -21.94 -0.46 1.20
C ARG A 369 -21.98 1.06 1.12
N ILE A 370 -22.53 1.68 2.16
CA ILE A 370 -22.69 3.14 2.26
C ILE A 370 -22.05 3.71 3.52
N ASP A 371 -21.25 2.93 4.22
CA ASP A 371 -20.58 3.27 5.47
C ASP A 371 -19.10 3.60 5.19
N TYR A 372 -18.87 4.82 4.76
CA TYR A 372 -17.54 5.33 4.43
C TYR A 372 -17.46 6.85 4.65
N GLY A 373 -16.24 7.34 4.78
CA GLY A 373 -16.04 8.77 4.94
C GLY A 373 -14.63 9.24 4.61
N ALA A 374 -14.53 10.52 4.38
CA ALA A 374 -13.28 11.22 4.13
C ALA A 374 -13.39 12.69 4.59
N GLY A 375 -12.24 13.34 4.70
CA GLY A 375 -12.17 14.76 5.05
C GLY A 375 -10.76 15.18 5.41
N VAL A 376 -10.67 16.30 6.12
CA VAL A 376 -9.42 16.86 6.65
C VAL A 376 -9.56 17.03 8.15
N GLU A 377 -8.58 16.55 8.90
CA GLU A 377 -8.48 16.68 10.35
C GLU A 377 -7.00 16.90 10.72
N ASP A 378 -6.70 17.90 11.53
CA ASP A 378 -5.35 18.26 11.96
C ASP A 378 -4.33 18.41 10.82
N GLY A 379 -4.75 19.01 9.71
CA GLY A 379 -3.91 19.22 8.52
C GLY A 379 -3.58 17.96 7.72
N LYS A 380 -4.23 16.83 8.00
CA LYS A 380 -4.11 15.57 7.26
C LYS A 380 -5.44 15.21 6.61
N PHE A 381 -5.39 14.58 5.46
CA PHE A 381 -6.56 13.88 4.93
C PHE A 381 -6.83 12.65 5.78
N TYR A 382 -8.08 12.26 5.91
CA TYR A 382 -8.45 10.96 6.47
C TYR A 382 -9.38 10.20 5.53
N LEU A 383 -9.32 8.88 5.66
CA LEU A 383 -10.27 7.93 5.10
C LEU A 383 -10.76 7.03 6.22
N TRP A 384 -12.04 6.72 6.21
CA TRP A 384 -12.59 5.63 7.01
C TRP A 384 -13.64 4.84 6.24
N HIS A 385 -13.80 3.56 6.55
CA HIS A 385 -14.84 2.70 5.99
C HIS A 385 -15.15 1.53 6.89
N GLY A 386 -16.31 0.93 6.69
CA GLY A 386 -16.85 -0.12 7.55
C GLY A 386 -17.44 0.41 8.86
N GLY A 387 -17.86 -0.51 9.72
CA GLY A 387 -18.42 -0.19 11.03
C GLY A 387 -19.87 0.25 11.01
N PHE A 388 -20.54 0.25 9.86
CA PHE A 388 -21.93 0.65 9.69
C PHE A 388 -22.23 2.02 10.34
N LYS A 389 -21.39 3.01 10.01
CA LYS A 389 -21.56 4.42 10.39
C LYS A 389 -22.07 5.23 9.22
N GLU A 390 -22.76 6.31 9.49
CA GLU A 390 -23.24 7.22 8.44
C GLU A 390 -22.10 7.85 7.64
N ALA A 391 -22.22 7.80 6.32
CA ALA A 391 -21.29 8.46 5.42
C ALA A 391 -21.30 9.98 5.60
N ASN A 392 -20.11 10.59 5.59
CA ASN A 392 -19.96 12.05 5.66
C ASN A 392 -19.43 12.66 4.35
N VAL A 393 -19.38 11.88 3.28
CA VAL A 393 -18.79 12.26 1.99
C VAL A 393 -19.54 11.63 0.83
N LYS A 394 -19.50 12.27 -0.32
CA LYS A 394 -20.03 11.75 -1.59
C LYS A 394 -18.92 11.49 -2.58
N TYR A 395 -19.14 10.54 -3.51
CA TYR A 395 -18.23 10.31 -4.62
C TYR A 395 -17.95 11.61 -5.39
N GLY A 396 -16.69 11.94 -5.55
CA GLY A 396 -16.25 13.13 -6.27
C GLY A 396 -16.01 14.37 -5.42
N ASP A 397 -16.36 14.35 -4.12
CA ASP A 397 -16.04 15.45 -3.21
C ASP A 397 -14.54 15.72 -3.16
N SER A 398 -14.19 16.99 -3.04
CA SER A 398 -12.82 17.45 -3.02
C SER A 398 -12.49 18.09 -1.67
N PHE A 399 -11.26 17.86 -1.23
CA PHE A 399 -10.74 18.36 0.04
C PHE A 399 -9.45 19.13 -0.17
N THR A 400 -9.24 20.19 0.60
CA THR A 400 -8.01 20.96 0.65
C THR A 400 -7.50 20.98 2.08
N ARG A 401 -6.26 20.53 2.30
CA ARG A 401 -5.60 20.64 3.61
C ARG A 401 -4.69 21.87 3.67
N ARG A 402 -4.36 22.31 4.88
CA ARG A 402 -3.39 23.39 5.07
C ARG A 402 -1.99 22.93 4.68
N ALA A 403 -1.23 23.83 4.04
CA ALA A 403 0.18 23.61 3.77
C ALA A 403 0.97 23.58 5.08
N ASN A 404 1.94 22.67 5.17
CA ASN A 404 2.91 22.67 6.25
C ASN A 404 4.24 23.37 5.84
N ASN A 405 4.47 23.55 4.53
CA ASN A 405 5.64 24.19 3.95
C ASN A 405 6.99 23.53 4.34
N GLN A 406 6.96 22.30 4.82
CA GLN A 406 8.13 21.53 5.25
C GLN A 406 8.32 20.33 4.34
N SER A 407 9.11 20.51 3.29
CA SER A 407 9.43 19.39 2.38
C SER A 407 10.20 18.29 3.14
N PRO A 408 9.99 17.03 2.76
CA PRO A 408 10.68 15.92 3.42
C PRO A 408 12.20 15.99 3.17
N VAL A 409 12.97 15.71 4.19
CA VAL A 409 14.41 15.49 4.06
C VAL A 409 14.63 14.01 3.80
N ILE A 410 14.99 13.67 2.56
CA ILE A 410 15.23 12.30 2.13
C ILE A 410 16.73 12.04 2.09
N ASN A 411 17.17 11.12 2.93
CA ASN A 411 18.56 10.67 2.97
C ASN A 411 18.62 9.15 2.74
N LEU A 412 18.52 8.75 1.48
CA LEU A 412 18.56 7.33 1.08
C LEU A 412 19.96 6.73 1.18
N TYR A 413 20.99 7.57 1.14
CA TYR A 413 22.39 7.14 1.06
C TYR A 413 22.93 6.49 2.36
N LYS A 414 22.22 6.65 3.49
CA LYS A 414 22.66 6.04 4.75
C LYS A 414 22.35 4.54 4.85
N ASN A 415 21.53 3.97 3.94
CA ASN A 415 20.99 2.61 4.07
C ASN A 415 20.98 1.80 2.79
N THR A 416 21.77 2.13 1.79
CA THR A 416 21.90 1.24 0.66
C THR A 416 22.59 -0.05 1.10
N ASP A 417 21.91 -1.18 0.90
CA ASP A 417 22.54 -2.49 0.89
C ASP A 417 23.77 -2.42 -0.01
N SER A 418 24.88 -2.95 0.46
CA SER A 418 26.17 -2.92 -0.26
C SER A 418 26.08 -3.53 -1.67
N SER A 419 25.20 -4.50 -1.87
CA SER A 419 24.97 -5.14 -3.18
C SER A 419 24.23 -4.22 -4.17
N ILE A 420 23.27 -3.45 -3.67
CA ILE A 420 22.51 -2.47 -4.47
C ILE A 420 23.39 -1.31 -4.84
N GLN A 421 24.13 -0.76 -3.86
CA GLN A 421 25.08 0.32 -4.14
C GLN A 421 26.13 -0.11 -5.15
N ALA A 422 26.63 -1.34 -5.05
CA ALA A 422 27.58 -1.88 -6.03
C ALA A 422 26.96 -2.03 -7.43
N ALA A 423 25.66 -2.29 -7.54
CA ALA A 423 24.96 -2.34 -8.83
C ALA A 423 24.74 -0.92 -9.39
N GLU A 424 24.37 0.04 -8.56
CA GLU A 424 24.24 1.45 -8.94
C GLU A 424 25.58 2.04 -9.37
N ASP A 425 26.65 1.82 -8.62
CA ASP A 425 28.00 2.26 -8.96
C ASP A 425 28.44 1.68 -10.32
N ARG A 426 28.23 0.37 -10.55
CA ARG A 426 28.55 -0.26 -11.84
C ARG A 426 27.78 0.39 -12.99
N LYS A 427 26.47 0.66 -12.78
CA LYS A 427 25.63 1.32 -13.79
C LYS A 427 26.12 2.74 -14.08
N LEU A 428 26.38 3.55 -13.07
CA LEU A 428 26.91 4.92 -13.22
C LEU A 428 28.26 4.93 -13.96
N ILE A 429 29.16 4.02 -13.62
CA ILE A 429 30.46 3.89 -14.28
C ILE A 429 30.27 3.44 -15.73
N TYR A 430 29.42 2.45 -15.97
CA TYR A 430 29.11 1.97 -17.31
C TYR A 430 28.55 3.08 -18.21
N ASP A 431 27.57 3.85 -17.71
CA ASP A 431 26.96 4.97 -18.44
C ASP A 431 28.01 6.06 -18.76
N ALA A 432 28.88 6.37 -17.80
CA ALA A 432 29.94 7.36 -17.98
C ALA A 432 31.03 6.91 -18.98
N VAL A 433 31.32 5.62 -19.05
CA VAL A 433 32.26 5.04 -20.03
C VAL A 433 31.58 4.95 -21.40
N SER A 434 30.35 4.45 -21.47
CA SER A 434 29.62 4.28 -22.74
C SER A 434 29.30 5.61 -23.42
N SER A 435 29.11 6.68 -22.65
CA SER A 435 28.94 8.05 -23.19
C SER A 435 30.24 8.70 -23.64
N GLY A 436 31.37 8.02 -23.49
CA GLY A 436 32.69 8.59 -23.83
C GLY A 436 33.22 9.62 -22.84
N LYS A 437 32.53 9.82 -21.69
CA LYS A 437 32.95 10.79 -20.65
C LYS A 437 34.27 10.38 -19.99
N TYR A 438 34.42 9.07 -19.76
CA TYR A 438 35.64 8.48 -19.25
C TYR A 438 36.04 7.28 -20.10
N ASP A 439 37.34 7.21 -20.40
CA ASP A 439 37.93 6.05 -21.05
C ASP A 439 38.60 5.16 -19.98
N THR A 440 38.23 3.88 -19.95
CA THR A 440 38.85 2.86 -19.12
C THR A 440 39.20 1.67 -19.97
N THR A 441 40.41 1.13 -19.78
CA THR A 441 40.90 0.00 -20.56
C THR A 441 40.89 -1.32 -19.80
N ALA A 442 40.71 -1.28 -18.48
CA ALA A 442 40.79 -2.48 -17.68
C ALA A 442 40.03 -2.40 -16.35
N TYR A 443 39.68 -3.57 -15.84
CA TYR A 443 38.98 -3.79 -14.57
C TYR A 443 39.79 -4.79 -13.72
N LYS A 444 40.03 -4.44 -12.45
CA LYS A 444 40.71 -5.33 -11.50
C LYS A 444 40.19 -5.17 -10.07
N ASN A 445 39.78 -6.24 -9.45
CA ASN A 445 39.33 -6.27 -8.04
C ASN A 445 38.29 -5.22 -7.69
N GLY A 446 37.26 -5.02 -8.54
CA GLY A 446 36.20 -4.03 -8.35
C GLY A 446 36.54 -2.62 -8.82
N LEU A 447 37.74 -2.37 -9.32
CA LEU A 447 38.25 -1.08 -9.72
C LEU A 447 38.38 -0.99 -11.24
N TYR A 448 37.97 0.14 -11.82
CA TYR A 448 38.21 0.49 -13.24
C TYR A 448 39.41 1.43 -13.33
N TYR A 449 40.30 1.21 -14.32
CA TYR A 449 41.49 2.02 -14.47
C TYR A 449 41.97 2.17 -15.90
N LYS A 450 42.79 3.19 -16.13
CA LYS A 450 43.57 3.39 -17.35
C LYS A 450 44.95 3.90 -17.00
N ILE A 451 46.00 3.32 -17.60
CA ILE A 451 47.33 3.92 -17.57
C ILE A 451 47.35 5.08 -18.57
N LEU A 452 47.49 6.30 -18.06
CA LEU A 452 47.58 7.52 -18.87
C LEU A 452 48.97 7.81 -19.36
N LYS A 453 49.99 7.36 -18.61
CA LYS A 453 51.41 7.41 -18.96
C LYS A 453 52.12 6.25 -18.29
N GLU A 454 52.89 5.50 -19.06
CA GLU A 454 53.77 4.48 -18.50
C GLU A 454 54.92 5.10 -17.70
N GLY A 455 55.27 4.51 -16.58
CA GLY A 455 56.47 4.85 -15.80
C GLY A 455 57.63 3.93 -16.14
N ASP A 456 58.84 4.36 -15.88
CA ASP A 456 60.08 3.65 -16.10
C ASP A 456 60.63 2.99 -14.83
N GLY A 457 60.09 3.35 -13.66
CA GLY A 457 60.47 2.77 -12.38
C GLY A 457 59.82 1.42 -12.06
N ARG A 458 60.03 0.92 -10.84
CA ARG A 458 59.36 -0.29 -10.35
C ARG A 458 57.85 -0.06 -10.13
N TYR A 459 57.10 -1.14 -10.07
CA TYR A 459 55.71 -1.09 -9.63
C TYR A 459 55.59 -0.64 -8.17
N VAL A 460 54.56 0.15 -7.86
CA VAL A 460 54.22 0.55 -6.50
C VAL A 460 53.77 -0.66 -5.68
N GLN A 461 54.14 -0.72 -4.41
CA GLN A 461 53.69 -1.73 -3.46
C GLN A 461 52.81 -1.10 -2.39
N VAL A 462 51.86 -1.87 -1.84
CA VAL A 462 50.91 -1.36 -0.81
C VAL A 462 51.62 -0.88 0.46
N SER A 463 52.82 -1.44 0.74
CA SER A 463 53.68 -1.05 1.86
C SER A 463 54.45 0.27 1.63
N ASP A 464 54.44 0.79 0.39
CA ASP A 464 55.20 2.01 0.07
C ASP A 464 54.57 3.26 0.66
N THR A 465 55.44 4.23 0.94
CA THR A 465 55.05 5.63 1.08
C THR A 465 55.21 6.28 -0.28
N VAL A 466 54.10 6.65 -0.91
CA VAL A 466 54.06 7.23 -2.26
C VAL A 466 54.12 8.74 -2.22
N VAL A 467 54.88 9.32 -3.15
CA VAL A 467 54.90 10.78 -3.43
C VAL A 467 54.20 10.95 -4.76
N ALA A 468 53.05 11.67 -4.76
CA ALA A 468 52.21 11.74 -5.94
C ALA A 468 51.59 13.14 -6.13
N ASN A 469 51.41 13.51 -7.41
CA ASN A 469 50.46 14.54 -7.80
C ASN A 469 49.12 13.87 -8.07
N TYR A 470 48.04 14.49 -7.61
CA TYR A 470 46.72 13.92 -7.87
C TYR A 470 45.64 14.98 -8.07
N LYS A 471 44.59 14.58 -8.78
CA LYS A 471 43.34 15.32 -8.90
C LYS A 471 42.19 14.34 -8.70
N GLY A 472 41.37 14.60 -7.65
CA GLY A 472 40.18 13.83 -7.30
C GLY A 472 38.90 14.60 -7.69
N TYR A 473 37.97 13.93 -8.35
CA TYR A 473 36.71 14.51 -8.76
C TYR A 473 35.59 13.48 -8.73
N LEU A 474 34.36 13.96 -8.62
CA LEU A 474 33.17 13.12 -8.72
C LEU A 474 32.93 12.71 -10.18
N LEU A 475 32.09 11.71 -10.38
CA LEU A 475 31.78 11.22 -11.73
C LEU A 475 31.14 12.29 -12.62
N ASN A 476 30.50 13.32 -12.05
CA ASN A 476 29.99 14.49 -12.79
C ASN A 476 31.09 15.46 -13.25
N GLY A 477 32.32 15.31 -12.74
CA GLY A 477 33.49 16.14 -13.05
C GLY A 477 33.80 17.22 -12.00
N GLU A 478 33.01 17.32 -10.92
CA GLU A 478 33.24 18.26 -9.83
C GLU A 478 34.48 17.87 -9.04
N ILE A 479 35.45 18.81 -8.93
CA ILE A 479 36.71 18.59 -8.23
C ILE A 479 36.47 18.74 -6.72
N PHE A 480 36.74 17.69 -5.97
CA PHE A 480 36.67 17.73 -4.51
C PHE A 480 38.03 17.94 -3.83
N ASP A 481 39.14 17.50 -4.49
CA ASP A 481 40.49 17.64 -3.95
C ASP A 481 41.56 17.57 -5.05
N GLN A 482 42.66 18.27 -4.89
CA GLN A 482 43.83 18.17 -5.78
C GLN A 482 45.11 18.62 -5.08
N SER A 483 46.23 18.01 -5.44
CA SER A 483 47.55 18.44 -4.96
C SER A 483 48.00 19.71 -5.68
N LYS A 484 48.57 20.66 -4.95
CA LYS A 484 49.26 21.83 -5.49
C LYS A 484 50.75 21.56 -5.73
N VAL A 485 51.29 20.69 -4.95
CA VAL A 485 52.66 20.14 -5.00
C VAL A 485 52.62 18.64 -4.74
N PRO A 486 53.65 17.85 -5.11
CA PRO A 486 53.65 16.42 -4.82
C PRO A 486 53.43 16.16 -3.31
N ALA A 487 52.39 15.39 -2.99
CA ALA A 487 52.02 15.06 -1.61
C ALA A 487 52.50 13.64 -1.26
N THR A 488 52.85 13.41 0.00
CA THR A 488 53.41 12.15 0.49
C THR A 488 52.36 11.40 1.33
N PHE A 489 52.12 10.12 1.01
CA PHE A 489 51.11 9.28 1.64
C PHE A 489 51.64 7.87 1.92
N ALA A 490 51.40 7.36 3.11
CA ALA A 490 51.54 5.89 3.37
C ALA A 490 50.36 5.18 2.70
N LEU A 491 50.60 4.42 1.63
CA LEU A 491 49.53 3.86 0.77
C LEU A 491 48.58 2.94 1.52
N ASN A 492 49.07 2.18 2.50
CA ASN A 492 48.26 1.29 3.34
C ASN A 492 47.25 2.02 4.25
N ARG A 493 47.34 3.34 4.39
CA ARG A 493 46.41 4.20 5.18
C ARG A 493 45.38 4.93 4.34
N LEU A 494 45.45 4.79 3.02
CA LEU A 494 44.51 5.43 2.08
C LEU A 494 43.29 4.55 1.83
N ILE A 495 42.32 5.10 1.07
CA ILE A 495 41.12 4.36 0.66
C ILE A 495 41.51 3.10 -0.15
N LYS A 496 40.65 2.09 -0.07
CA LYS A 496 40.95 0.78 -0.72
C LYS A 496 41.18 0.92 -2.23
N GLY A 497 40.49 1.84 -2.89
CA GLY A 497 40.69 2.12 -4.33
C GLY A 497 42.15 2.50 -4.67
N TRP A 498 42.82 3.30 -3.84
CA TRP A 498 44.23 3.63 -4.02
C TRP A 498 45.14 2.44 -3.72
N GLN A 499 44.83 1.66 -2.65
CA GLN A 499 45.60 0.46 -2.29
C GLN A 499 45.57 -0.61 -3.39
N VAL A 500 44.48 -0.73 -4.12
CA VAL A 500 44.29 -1.66 -5.25
C VAL A 500 44.84 -1.08 -6.55
N GLY A 501 44.64 0.22 -6.79
CA GLY A 501 44.91 0.89 -8.05
C GLY A 501 46.39 1.27 -8.25
N LEU A 502 47.05 1.85 -7.26
CA LEU A 502 48.43 2.32 -7.44
C LEU A 502 49.46 1.19 -7.69
N PRO A 503 49.29 -0.04 -7.16
CA PRO A 503 50.15 -1.17 -7.55
C PRO A 503 50.08 -1.56 -9.03
N LEU A 504 49.13 -1.04 -9.80
CA LEU A 504 49.00 -1.22 -11.24
C LEU A 504 49.87 -0.23 -12.02
N CYS A 505 50.43 0.80 -11.35
CA CYS A 505 51.23 1.86 -11.94
C CYS A 505 52.69 1.74 -11.52
N LYS A 506 53.58 2.05 -12.43
CA LYS A 506 55.04 2.18 -12.13
C LYS A 506 55.34 3.60 -11.65
N VAL A 507 56.43 3.74 -10.90
CA VAL A 507 56.99 5.07 -10.55
C VAL A 507 57.35 5.82 -11.84
N GLY A 508 57.06 7.11 -11.89
CA GLY A 508 57.13 7.96 -13.09
C GLY A 508 55.90 7.91 -13.99
N GLY A 509 54.98 7.00 -13.72
CA GLY A 509 53.75 6.79 -14.47
C GLY A 509 52.57 7.61 -13.97
N LYS A 510 51.50 7.65 -14.77
CA LYS A 510 50.24 8.29 -14.45
C LYS A 510 49.08 7.33 -14.72
N ILE A 511 48.20 7.22 -13.74
CA ILE A 511 47.01 6.33 -13.79
C ILE A 511 45.75 7.08 -13.48
N ARG A 512 44.67 6.76 -14.20
CA ARG A 512 43.30 7.14 -13.84
C ARG A 512 42.65 5.95 -13.12
N LEU A 513 42.00 6.23 -12.00
CA LEU A 513 41.23 5.26 -11.24
C LEU A 513 39.77 5.73 -11.20
N ILE A 514 38.82 4.86 -11.51
CA ILE A 514 37.39 5.07 -11.23
C ILE A 514 37.02 4.08 -10.15
N ILE A 515 36.72 4.62 -8.97
CA ILE A 515 36.62 3.90 -7.71
C ILE A 515 35.17 3.83 -7.30
N PRO A 516 34.53 2.64 -7.34
CA PRO A 516 33.21 2.47 -6.77
C PRO A 516 33.17 2.88 -5.30
N SER A 517 32.02 3.32 -4.81
CA SER A 517 31.87 3.86 -3.46
C SER A 517 32.40 2.95 -2.36
N ALA A 518 32.19 1.63 -2.49
CA ALA A 518 32.67 0.63 -1.52
C ALA A 518 34.20 0.58 -1.36
N LEU A 519 34.95 0.96 -2.39
CA LEU A 519 36.41 1.09 -2.36
C LEU A 519 36.87 2.52 -2.03
N GLY A 520 35.93 3.46 -1.93
CA GLY A 520 36.13 4.86 -1.55
C GLY A 520 35.75 5.11 -0.09
N TYR A 521 34.76 5.98 0.12
CA TYR A 521 34.29 6.35 1.45
C TYR A 521 32.97 5.68 1.86
N SER A 522 32.36 4.88 0.98
CA SER A 522 31.10 4.18 1.21
C SER A 522 29.99 5.13 1.69
N ILE A 523 29.24 4.73 2.69
CA ILE A 523 28.14 5.53 3.29
C ILE A 523 28.61 6.78 4.07
N ARG A 524 29.92 7.02 4.17
CA ARG A 524 30.46 8.14 4.93
C ARG A 524 30.59 9.38 4.05
N ALA A 525 29.89 10.45 4.38
CA ALA A 525 30.21 11.75 3.83
C ALA A 525 31.60 12.18 4.36
N ARG A 526 32.57 12.34 3.48
CA ARG A 526 33.93 12.77 3.87
C ARG A 526 34.02 14.30 3.99
N SER A 527 33.26 15.01 3.17
CA SER A 527 33.15 16.45 3.16
C SER A 527 31.84 16.85 2.44
N PRO A 528 31.39 18.12 2.49
CA PRO A 528 30.25 18.58 1.67
C PRO A 528 30.44 18.32 0.17
N LYS A 529 31.70 18.22 -0.29
CA LYS A 529 32.04 17.95 -1.70
C LYS A 529 32.06 16.46 -2.08
N ILE A 530 32.01 15.55 -1.10
CA ILE A 530 31.99 14.10 -1.32
C ILE A 530 30.77 13.54 -0.59
N PRO A 531 29.60 13.50 -1.25
CA PRO A 531 28.41 12.87 -0.71
C PRO A 531 28.64 11.39 -0.35
N PRO A 532 27.81 10.79 0.52
CA PRO A 532 27.81 9.34 0.73
C PRO A 532 27.63 8.58 -0.58
N ASN A 533 28.23 7.40 -0.68
CA ASN A 533 28.14 6.50 -1.82
C ASN A 533 28.57 7.12 -3.17
N SER A 534 29.52 8.05 -3.13
CA SER A 534 30.06 8.66 -4.34
C SER A 534 31.04 7.72 -5.06
N VAL A 535 30.86 7.54 -6.37
CA VAL A 535 31.90 7.04 -7.25
C VAL A 535 32.95 8.12 -7.41
N LEU A 536 34.21 7.80 -7.15
CA LEU A 536 35.33 8.74 -7.18
C LEU A 536 36.20 8.51 -8.42
N VAL A 537 36.67 9.57 -9.02
CA VAL A 537 37.65 9.50 -10.10
C VAL A 537 38.93 10.21 -9.65
N PHE A 538 40.06 9.55 -9.83
CA PHE A 538 41.36 10.13 -9.56
C PHE A 538 42.29 10.01 -10.75
N ASP A 539 42.94 11.09 -11.12
CA ASP A 539 44.13 11.09 -11.97
C ASP A 539 45.34 11.25 -11.06
N ILE A 540 46.22 10.25 -11.03
CA ILE A 540 47.35 10.18 -10.09
C ILE A 540 48.65 9.97 -10.87
N GLU A 541 49.61 10.85 -10.68
CA GLU A 541 50.99 10.71 -11.17
C GLU A 541 51.89 10.29 -10.00
N VAL A 542 52.46 9.13 -10.08
CA VAL A 542 53.40 8.62 -9.06
C VAL A 542 54.82 9.18 -9.33
N VAL A 543 55.19 10.17 -8.54
CA VAL A 543 56.49 10.85 -8.72
C VAL A 543 57.61 10.03 -8.13
N ALA A 544 57.44 9.50 -6.94
CA ALA A 544 58.43 8.68 -6.25
C ALA A 544 57.81 7.75 -5.22
N VAL A 545 58.55 6.77 -4.73
CA VAL A 545 58.19 5.95 -3.59
C VAL A 545 59.35 5.90 -2.58
N LYS A 546 58.98 5.92 -1.31
CA LYS A 546 59.90 5.75 -0.16
C LYS A 546 59.54 4.44 0.52
N LYS A 547 60.52 3.70 0.97
CA LYS A 547 60.31 2.52 1.82
C LYS A 547 59.86 2.90 3.22
#